data_77d398dbc2b42455b4da70c0a51cb580
#
_entry.id   77d398dbc2b42455b4da70c0a51cb580
#
_cell.length_a   1.000
_cell.length_b   1.000
_cell.length_c   1.000
_cell.angle_alpha   90.00
_cell.angle_beta   90.00
_cell.angle_gamma   90.00
#
_symmetry.space_group_name_H-M   'P 1'
#
loop_
_entity.id
_entity.type
_entity.pdbx_description
1 polymer ?
#
loop_
_entity_poly.entity_id
_entity_poly.type
_entity_poly.pdbx_seq_one_letter_code
_entity_poly.pdbx_strand_id
1 'polypeptide(L)'
;MIDIIRIQTFLRAVETMNFSETAKQLHISQPKVSQHIKTLEQEMIVVLITRTNSGLQLTEAGRLLLPWAHRLIHDANNMQAMMSSIQEDVVGYLRITCSTTAGKYVLPQMAARFCQRFPLS
;
A
#
# COMPACT_ATOMS: atom_id res chain seq x y z
N MET A 1 13.56 -4.75 -7.64
CA MET A 1 13.13 -4.20 -6.35
C MET A 1 11.78 -4.77 -5.97
N ILE A 2 11.57 -5.05 -4.70
CA ILE A 2 10.33 -5.66 -4.21
C ILE A 2 9.20 -4.66 -4.28
N ASP A 3 8.07 -5.09 -4.84
CA ASP A 3 6.88 -4.27 -5.00
C ASP A 3 5.90 -4.58 -3.86
N ILE A 4 5.42 -3.55 -3.20
CA ILE A 4 4.45 -3.70 -2.09
C ILE A 4 3.18 -4.38 -2.55
N ILE A 5 2.73 -4.11 -3.78
CA ILE A 5 1.53 -4.75 -4.33
C ILE A 5 1.70 -6.27 -4.40
N ARG A 6 2.87 -6.75 -4.79
CA ARG A 6 3.16 -8.19 -4.83
C ARG A 6 3.21 -8.79 -3.43
N ILE A 7 3.74 -8.05 -2.47
CA ILE A 7 3.74 -8.48 -1.06
C ILE A 7 2.29 -8.60 -0.55
N GLN A 8 1.44 -7.62 -0.86
CA GLN A 8 0.02 -7.69 -0.50
C GLN A 8 -0.67 -8.90 -1.13
N THR A 9 -0.38 -9.16 -2.40
CA THR A 9 -0.92 -10.32 -3.10
C THR A 9 -0.49 -11.61 -2.42
N PHE A 10 0.78 -11.70 -2.05
CA PHE A 10 1.31 -12.87 -1.32
C PHE A 10 0.59 -13.08 0.00
N LEU A 11 0.45 -12.01 0.80
CA LEU A 11 -0.24 -12.11 2.10
C LEU A 11 -1.69 -12.56 1.94
N ARG A 12 -2.40 -12.02 0.95
CA ARG A 12 -3.78 -12.41 0.69
C ARG A 12 -3.86 -13.86 0.22
N ALA A 13 -2.93 -14.29 -0.62
CA ALA A 13 -2.86 -15.68 -1.08
C ALA A 13 -2.62 -16.65 0.07
N VAL A 14 -1.81 -16.27 1.04
CA VAL A 14 -1.57 -17.09 2.24
C VAL A 14 -2.84 -17.19 3.09
N GLU A 15 -3.58 -16.10 3.23
CA GLU A 15 -4.81 -16.10 4.01
C GLU A 15 -5.90 -16.97 3.38
N THR A 16 -6.08 -16.88 2.07
CA THR A 16 -7.14 -17.60 1.37
C THR A 16 -6.73 -19.02 0.98
N MET A 17 -5.43 -19.24 0.75
CA MET A 17 -4.88 -20.49 0.20
C MET A 17 -5.58 -20.90 -1.10
N ASN A 18 -6.02 -19.91 -1.87
CA ASN A 18 -6.75 -20.11 -3.12
C ASN A 18 -6.55 -18.88 -4.00
N PHE A 19 -5.90 -19.08 -5.16
CA PHE A 19 -5.60 -17.96 -6.06
C PHE A 19 -6.85 -17.34 -6.68
N SER A 20 -7.88 -18.14 -6.93
CA SER A 20 -9.15 -17.61 -7.46
C SER A 20 -9.82 -16.68 -6.45
N GLU A 21 -9.83 -17.07 -5.18
CA GLU A 21 -10.40 -16.27 -4.10
C GLU A 21 -9.56 -15.01 -3.89
N THR A 22 -8.24 -15.15 -3.91
CA THR A 22 -7.32 -14.02 -3.82
C THR A 22 -7.62 -12.98 -4.92
N ALA A 23 -7.79 -13.46 -6.14
CA ALA A 23 -8.10 -12.61 -7.29
C ALA A 23 -9.41 -11.83 -7.08
N LYS A 24 -10.44 -12.51 -6.58
CA LYS A 24 -11.73 -11.86 -6.28
C LYS A 24 -11.57 -10.78 -5.23
N GLN A 25 -10.86 -11.06 -4.14
CA GLN A 25 -10.70 -10.10 -3.04
C GLN A 25 -9.87 -8.89 -3.45
N LEU A 26 -8.91 -9.08 -4.35
CA LEU A 26 -8.04 -8.01 -4.82
C LEU A 26 -8.56 -7.32 -6.09
N HIS A 27 -9.68 -7.80 -6.63
CA HIS A 27 -10.27 -7.25 -7.86
C HIS A 27 -9.32 -7.31 -9.06
N ILE A 28 -8.59 -8.42 -9.18
CA ILE A 28 -7.69 -8.69 -10.31
C ILE A 28 -7.96 -10.08 -10.85
N SER A 29 -7.35 -10.42 -11.99
CA SER A 29 -7.51 -11.73 -12.57
C SER A 29 -6.64 -12.76 -11.84
N GLN A 30 -7.04 -14.04 -11.93
CA GLN A 30 -6.25 -15.13 -11.35
C GLN A 30 -4.85 -15.24 -11.98
N PRO A 31 -4.69 -15.12 -13.30
CA PRO A 31 -3.35 -15.09 -13.90
C PRO A 31 -2.48 -13.97 -13.35
N LYS A 32 -3.09 -12.83 -12.99
CA LYS A 32 -2.35 -11.71 -12.40
C LYS A 32 -1.85 -12.05 -11.01
N VAL A 33 -2.66 -12.73 -10.20
CA VAL A 33 -2.24 -13.23 -8.88
C VAL A 33 -1.04 -14.17 -9.05
N SER A 34 -1.17 -15.13 -9.94
CA SER A 34 -0.09 -16.09 -10.24
C SER A 34 1.19 -15.37 -10.66
N GLN A 35 1.06 -14.36 -11.52
CA GLN A 35 2.19 -13.60 -12.00
C GLN A 35 2.86 -12.79 -10.88
N HIS A 36 2.07 -12.18 -10.00
CA HIS A 36 2.61 -11.43 -8.85
C HIS A 36 3.44 -12.35 -7.96
N ILE A 37 2.92 -13.52 -7.64
CA ILE A 37 3.62 -14.48 -6.80
C ILE A 37 4.90 -14.96 -7.48
N LYS A 38 4.81 -15.32 -8.76
CA LYS A 38 5.96 -15.80 -9.52
C LYS A 38 7.06 -14.75 -9.62
N THR A 39 6.69 -13.50 -9.88
CA THR A 39 7.66 -12.40 -9.97
C THR A 39 8.33 -12.17 -8.63
N LEU A 40 7.56 -12.21 -7.55
CA LEU A 40 8.11 -12.07 -6.20
C LEU A 40 9.10 -13.20 -5.89
N GLU A 41 8.76 -14.43 -6.25
CA GLU A 41 9.65 -15.57 -6.09
C GLU A 41 10.95 -15.41 -6.88
N GLN A 42 10.84 -14.88 -8.10
CA GLN A 42 12.00 -14.63 -8.95
C GLN A 42 12.90 -13.54 -8.36
N GLU A 43 12.31 -12.48 -7.84
CA GLU A 43 13.07 -11.38 -7.23
C GLU A 43 13.80 -11.84 -5.97
N MET A 44 13.20 -12.73 -5.18
CA MET A 44 13.78 -13.24 -3.94
C MET A 44 14.61 -14.52 -4.15
N ILE A 45 14.54 -15.11 -5.35
CA ILE A 45 15.25 -16.34 -5.72
C ILE A 45 14.88 -17.48 -4.76
N VAL A 46 13.62 -17.58 -4.41
CA VAL A 46 13.06 -18.66 -3.57
C VAL A 46 11.64 -18.97 -4.02
N VAL A 47 11.21 -20.20 -3.74
CA VAL A 47 9.80 -20.58 -3.92
C VAL A 47 9.07 -20.29 -2.62
N LEU A 48 7.96 -19.59 -2.72
CA LEU A 48 7.18 -19.19 -1.55
C LEU A 48 5.94 -20.06 -1.35
N ILE A 49 5.28 -20.42 -2.46
CA ILE A 49 4.06 -21.23 -2.44
C ILE A 49 4.23 -22.37 -3.44
N THR A 50 3.89 -23.59 -3.03
CA THR A 50 3.87 -24.75 -3.89
C THR A 50 2.47 -25.29 -4.03
N ARG A 51 2.19 -25.97 -5.14
CA ARG A 51 0.93 -26.68 -5.35
C ARG A 51 1.14 -28.16 -5.06
N THR A 52 0.27 -28.70 -4.22
CA THR A 52 0.24 -30.14 -3.89
C THR A 52 -1.13 -30.70 -4.26
N ASN A 53 -1.28 -32.01 -4.13
CA ASN A 53 -2.56 -32.66 -4.39
C ASN A 53 -3.66 -32.16 -3.46
N SER A 54 -3.31 -31.68 -2.27
CA SER A 54 -4.26 -31.15 -1.30
C SER A 54 -4.44 -29.64 -1.40
N GLY A 55 -3.84 -29.00 -2.40
CA GLY A 55 -3.99 -27.57 -2.64
C GLY A 55 -2.68 -26.81 -2.52
N LEU A 56 -2.77 -25.53 -2.17
CA LEU A 56 -1.59 -24.68 -2.01
C LEU A 56 -0.93 -24.95 -0.66
N GLN A 57 0.38 -24.91 -0.64
CA GLN A 57 1.17 -25.00 0.59
C GLN A 57 2.24 -23.91 0.61
N LEU A 58 2.43 -23.36 1.79
CA LEU A 58 3.48 -22.37 2.02
C LEU A 58 4.80 -23.09 2.23
N THR A 59 5.85 -22.68 1.54
CA THR A 59 7.19 -23.23 1.75
C THR A 59 7.78 -22.68 3.05
N GLU A 60 8.91 -23.23 3.47
CA GLU A 60 9.63 -22.71 4.62
C GLU A 60 10.06 -21.25 4.37
N ALA A 61 10.54 -20.97 3.15
CA ALA A 61 10.89 -19.60 2.78
C ALA A 61 9.68 -18.67 2.87
N GLY A 62 8.50 -19.14 2.44
CA GLY A 62 7.25 -18.38 2.57
C GLY A 62 6.89 -18.11 4.02
N ARG A 63 7.08 -19.09 4.89
CA ARG A 63 6.84 -18.92 6.33
C ARG A 63 7.78 -17.90 6.95
N LEU A 64 9.04 -17.93 6.55
CA LEU A 64 10.03 -16.97 7.04
C LEU A 64 9.74 -15.56 6.54
N LEU A 65 9.16 -15.43 5.35
CA LEU A 65 8.80 -14.14 4.78
C LEU A 65 7.58 -13.51 5.48
N LEU A 66 6.66 -14.33 5.97
CA LEU A 66 5.39 -13.84 6.51
C LEU A 66 5.53 -12.70 7.52
N PRO A 67 6.32 -12.81 8.60
CA PRO A 67 6.41 -11.72 9.57
C PRO A 67 6.99 -10.45 8.95
N TRP A 68 7.96 -10.58 8.05
CA TRP A 68 8.52 -9.42 7.36
C TRP A 68 7.52 -8.78 6.41
N ALA A 69 6.73 -9.60 5.70
CA ALA A 69 5.70 -9.11 4.80
C ALA A 69 4.61 -8.35 5.57
N HIS A 70 4.14 -8.91 6.68
CA HIS A 70 3.16 -8.25 7.55
C HIS A 70 3.68 -6.92 8.07
N ARG A 71 4.92 -6.90 8.54
CA ARG A 71 5.54 -5.70 9.07
C ARG A 71 5.69 -4.64 7.99
N LEU A 72 6.11 -5.04 6.79
CA LEU A 72 6.28 -4.11 5.67
C LEU A 72 4.95 -3.44 5.31
N ILE A 73 3.88 -4.21 5.20
CA ILE A 73 2.55 -3.66 4.88
C ILE A 73 2.03 -2.79 6.03
N HIS A 74 2.23 -3.22 7.27
CA HIS A 74 1.84 -2.44 8.44
C HIS A 74 2.56 -1.09 8.46
N ASP A 75 3.87 -1.08 8.26
CA ASP A 75 4.68 0.14 8.24
C ASP A 75 4.28 1.05 7.08
N ALA A 76 4.01 0.48 5.91
CA ALA A 76 3.54 1.25 4.75
C ALA A 76 2.20 1.94 5.04
N ASN A 77 1.26 1.21 5.65
CA ASN A 77 -0.03 1.76 6.02
C ASN A 77 0.10 2.85 7.08
N ASN A 78 0.95 2.65 8.07
CA ASN A 78 1.21 3.65 9.11
C ASN A 78 1.83 4.92 8.52
N MET A 79 2.79 4.76 7.63
CA MET A 79 3.42 5.89 6.94
C MET A 79 2.39 6.69 6.16
N GLN A 80 1.53 6.00 5.41
CA GLN A 80 0.50 6.65 4.61
C GLN A 80 -0.52 7.38 5.50
N ALA A 81 -0.95 6.75 6.59
CA ALA A 81 -1.87 7.36 7.55
C ALA A 81 -1.26 8.60 8.20
N MET A 82 0.01 8.52 8.59
CA MET A 82 0.71 9.66 9.17
C MET A 82 0.82 10.83 8.19
N MET A 83 1.18 10.55 6.95
CA MET A 83 1.30 11.59 5.93
C MET A 83 -0.05 12.19 5.59
N SER A 84 -1.12 11.40 5.56
CA SER A 84 -2.48 11.90 5.37
C SER A 84 -2.90 12.84 6.50
N SER A 85 -2.55 12.49 7.75
CA SER A 85 -2.84 13.33 8.91
C SER A 85 -2.11 14.68 8.83
N ILE A 86 -0.85 14.67 8.45
CA ILE A 86 -0.07 15.90 8.26
C ILE A 86 -0.69 16.75 7.16
N GLN A 87 -1.10 16.15 6.05
CA GLN A 87 -1.74 16.86 4.95
C GLN A 87 -3.04 17.50 5.38
N GLU A 88 -3.87 16.82 6.17
CA GLU A 88 -5.11 17.36 6.71
C GLU A 88 -4.85 18.55 7.61
N ASP A 89 -3.86 18.47 8.48
CA ASP A 89 -3.48 19.56 9.37
C ASP A 89 -3.02 20.79 8.57
N VAL A 90 -2.19 20.58 7.55
CA VAL A 90 -1.70 21.68 6.70
C VAL A 90 -2.85 22.31 5.92
N VAL A 91 -3.72 21.49 5.33
CA VAL A 91 -4.88 21.98 4.59
C VAL A 91 -5.83 22.74 5.51
N GLY A 92 -6.07 22.25 6.72
CA GLY A 92 -6.89 22.94 7.72
C GLY A 92 -6.32 24.30 8.09
N TYR A 93 -5.03 24.39 8.32
CA TYR A 93 -4.35 25.64 8.62
C TYR A 93 -4.46 26.63 7.46
N LEU A 94 -4.21 26.18 6.24
CA LEU A 94 -4.31 27.01 5.05
C LEU A 94 -5.74 27.48 4.79
N ARG A 95 -6.72 26.63 5.07
CA ARG A 95 -8.14 26.99 4.92
C ARG A 95 -8.50 28.16 5.83
N ILE A 96 -8.08 28.11 7.09
CA ILE A 96 -8.30 29.20 8.05
C ILE A 96 -7.61 30.47 7.54
N THR A 97 -6.36 30.35 7.11
CA THR A 97 -5.57 31.47 6.62
C THR A 97 -6.20 32.10 5.38
N CYS A 98 -6.66 31.29 4.44
CA CYS A 98 -7.28 31.79 3.20
C CYS A 98 -8.62 32.44 3.44
N SER A 99 -9.40 31.94 4.42
CA SER A 99 -10.75 32.45 4.68
C SER A 99 -10.77 33.72 5.52
N THR A 100 -9.78 33.92 6.39
CA THR A 100 -9.75 35.08 7.29
C THR A 100 -9.10 36.31 6.69
N THR A 101 -8.58 36.23 5.49
CA THR A 101 -7.79 37.29 4.84
C THR A 101 -6.65 37.80 5.70
N ALA A 102 -6.30 37.08 6.72
CA ALA A 102 -5.14 37.36 7.55
C ALA A 102 -3.83 37.04 6.83
N GLY A 103 -3.88 36.96 5.52
CA GLY A 103 -2.77 36.67 4.65
C GLY A 103 -1.57 37.62 4.80
N LYS A 104 -1.74 38.71 5.49
CA LYS A 104 -0.64 39.62 5.79
C LYS A 104 0.41 39.02 6.69
N TYR A 105 0.09 37.94 7.37
CA TYR A 105 1.04 37.20 8.23
C TYR A 105 1.56 35.92 7.63
N VAL A 106 1.11 35.56 6.45
CA VAL A 106 1.54 34.34 5.74
C VAL A 106 2.15 34.79 4.43
N LEU A 107 3.20 34.12 3.98
CA LEU A 107 3.78 34.41 2.66
C LEU A 107 2.70 34.18 1.60
N PRO A 108 2.20 35.26 0.95
CA PRO A 108 1.04 35.12 0.07
C PRO A 108 1.25 34.13 -1.05
N GLN A 109 2.47 34.09 -1.59
CA GLN A 109 2.81 33.16 -2.68
C GLN A 109 2.68 31.71 -2.25
N MET A 110 3.10 31.41 -1.03
CA MET A 110 3.05 30.06 -0.49
C MET A 110 1.60 29.62 -0.22
N ALA A 111 0.83 30.51 0.40
CA ALA A 111 -0.59 30.25 0.68
C ALA A 111 -1.39 30.09 -0.62
N ALA A 112 -1.16 30.95 -1.61
CA ALA A 112 -1.85 30.87 -2.88
C ALA A 112 -1.52 29.59 -3.63
N ARG A 113 -0.26 29.19 -3.61
CA ARG A 113 0.20 27.95 -4.26
C ARG A 113 -0.46 26.71 -3.64
N PHE A 114 -0.57 26.67 -2.31
CA PHE A 114 -1.24 25.59 -1.62
C PHE A 114 -2.76 25.60 -1.86
N CYS A 115 -3.38 26.76 -1.83
CA CYS A 115 -4.81 26.86 -2.09
C CYS A 115 -5.18 26.41 -3.50
N GLN A 116 -4.30 26.65 -4.49
CA GLN A 116 -4.50 26.20 -5.85
C GLN A 116 -4.31 24.68 -5.98
N ARG A 117 -3.30 24.15 -5.29
CA ARG A 117 -2.95 22.74 -5.37
C ARG A 117 -3.92 21.84 -4.60
N PHE A 118 -4.46 22.37 -3.50
CA PHE A 118 -5.41 21.68 -2.62
C PHE A 118 -6.65 22.51 -2.48
N PRO A 119 -7.60 22.39 -3.42
CA PRO A 119 -8.81 23.23 -3.38
C PRO A 119 -9.59 22.98 -2.10
N LEU A 120 -10.03 24.08 -1.48
CA LEU A 120 -10.72 24.10 -0.19
C LEU A 120 -12.23 24.05 -0.35
N SER A 121 -12.71 23.23 -1.22
CA SER A 121 -14.15 23.06 -1.43
C SER A 121 -14.70 21.95 -0.55
#